data_65ddf98b068f7a7a2acd242cf94e827d
#
_entry.id   65ddf98b068f7a7a2acd242cf94e827d
#
_cell.length_a   1.000
_cell.length_b   1.000
_cell.length_c   1.000
_cell.angle_alpha   90.00
_cell.angle_beta   90.00
_cell.angle_gamma   90.00
#
_symmetry.space_group_name_H-M   'P 1'
#
loop_
_entity.id
_entity.type
_entity.pdbx_description
1 polymer ?
#
loop_
_entity_poly.entity_id
_entity_poly.type
_entity_poly.pdbx_seq_one_letter_code
_entity_poly.pdbx_strand_id
1 'polypeptide(L)'
;KIMTTFIDEALDAFFLQPAAMSGLSGTQKRLVQVASDTISKATRLVIGRSARKMDLEQNKAAAEYMDEIRFPGPDHAYWYVAFPISDPLAAQGRGLADMAEDGTTNAAARDEMVAYLRGVTDEALKWYFNKPIALLGFGPILRKVADVGVDTTRRASYGVINKVIPNLDDEQFLQSAVYYRSMQITR
;
A
#
# COMPACT_ATOMS: atom_id res chain seq x y z
N LYS A 1 -15.22 2.52 12.38
CA LYS A 1 -15.44 3.47 11.29
C LYS A 1 -14.11 4.06 10.77
N ILE A 2 -13.26 4.64 11.62
CA ILE A 2 -11.96 5.25 11.21
C ILE A 2 -11.07 4.26 10.44
N MET A 3 -10.85 3.06 10.99
CA MET A 3 -9.99 2.05 10.35
C MET A 3 -10.52 1.55 9.00
N THR A 4 -11.83 1.54 8.79
CA THR A 4 -12.41 1.14 7.50
C THR A 4 -12.24 2.24 6.44
N THR A 5 -12.39 3.49 6.83
CA THR A 5 -12.11 4.64 5.95
C THR A 5 -10.63 4.66 5.52
N PHE A 6 -9.72 4.44 6.47
CA PHE A 6 -8.28 4.33 6.18
C PHE A 6 -7.95 3.25 5.14
N ILE A 7 -8.59 2.05 5.22
CA ILE A 7 -8.38 1.00 4.22
C ILE A 7 -8.82 1.48 2.83
N ASP A 8 -9.98 2.10 2.74
CA ASP A 8 -10.52 2.57 1.47
C ASP A 8 -9.61 3.64 0.85
N GLU A 9 -9.12 4.58 1.65
CA GLU A 9 -8.17 5.61 1.22
C GLU A 9 -6.82 5.02 0.80
N ALA A 10 -6.28 4.04 1.55
CA ALA A 10 -5.04 3.37 1.18
C ALA A 10 -5.19 2.58 -0.14
N LEU A 11 -6.31 1.87 -0.33
CA LEU A 11 -6.56 1.15 -1.57
C LEU A 11 -6.78 2.11 -2.75
N ASP A 12 -7.43 3.22 -2.53
CA ASP A 12 -7.57 4.27 -3.52
C ASP A 12 -6.21 4.81 -3.95
N ALA A 13 -5.38 5.24 -3.00
CA ALA A 13 -4.07 5.81 -3.26
C ALA A 13 -3.10 4.81 -3.93
N PHE A 14 -3.04 3.56 -3.47
CA PHE A 14 -2.06 2.60 -3.99
C PHE A 14 -2.50 1.84 -5.24
N PHE A 15 -3.79 1.74 -5.50
CA PHE A 15 -4.33 0.91 -6.59
C PHE A 15 -5.24 1.66 -7.55
N LEU A 16 -6.25 2.38 -7.05
CA LEU A 16 -7.32 2.90 -7.90
C LEU A 16 -6.90 4.21 -8.60
N GLN A 17 -6.29 5.14 -7.88
CA GLN A 17 -5.82 6.40 -8.48
C GLN A 17 -4.76 6.18 -9.56
N PRO A 18 -3.66 5.41 -9.34
CA PRO A 18 -2.69 5.15 -10.39
C PRO A 18 -3.31 4.42 -11.59
N ALA A 19 -4.25 3.49 -11.35
CA ALA A 19 -4.98 2.82 -12.43
C ALA A 19 -5.89 3.76 -13.25
N ALA A 20 -6.48 4.75 -12.59
CA ALA A 20 -7.31 5.77 -13.25
C ALA A 20 -6.45 6.75 -14.05
N MET A 21 -5.36 7.23 -13.47
CA MET A 21 -4.46 8.21 -14.09
C MET A 21 -3.71 7.62 -15.30
N SER A 22 -3.24 6.37 -15.20
CA SER A 22 -2.48 5.71 -16.27
C SER A 22 -3.36 5.20 -17.43
N GLY A 23 -4.65 5.48 -17.46
CA GLY A 23 -5.51 5.11 -18.58
C GLY A 23 -5.56 3.60 -18.88
N LEU A 24 -5.42 2.73 -17.87
CA LEU A 24 -5.35 1.27 -18.02
C LEU A 24 -6.48 0.71 -18.89
N SER A 25 -6.22 -0.39 -19.61
CA SER A 25 -7.23 -1.14 -20.34
C SER A 25 -8.33 -1.73 -19.43
N GLY A 26 -9.47 -2.08 -20.00
CA GLY A 26 -10.57 -2.68 -19.25
C GLY A 26 -10.17 -3.94 -18.47
N THR A 27 -9.31 -4.79 -19.05
CA THR A 27 -8.78 -5.99 -18.38
C THR A 27 -7.88 -5.64 -17.22
N GLN A 28 -6.97 -4.68 -17.39
CA GLN A 28 -6.07 -4.23 -16.32
C GLN A 28 -6.86 -3.57 -15.19
N LYS A 29 -7.82 -2.68 -15.50
CA LYS A 29 -8.72 -2.08 -14.50
C LYS A 29 -9.45 -3.14 -13.69
N ARG A 30 -9.97 -4.18 -14.36
CA ARG A 30 -10.65 -5.29 -13.68
C ARG A 30 -9.70 -6.05 -12.74
N LEU A 31 -8.45 -6.29 -13.11
CA LEU A 31 -7.46 -6.92 -12.24
C LEU A 31 -7.21 -6.08 -10.99
N VAL A 32 -7.02 -4.78 -11.16
CA VAL A 32 -6.82 -3.83 -10.05
C VAL A 32 -8.05 -3.84 -9.12
N GLN A 33 -9.26 -3.77 -9.67
CA GLN A 33 -10.49 -3.76 -8.88
C GLN A 33 -10.66 -5.07 -8.08
N VAL A 34 -10.46 -6.23 -8.71
CA VAL A 34 -10.57 -7.53 -8.03
C VAL A 34 -9.55 -7.66 -6.91
N ALA A 35 -8.32 -7.17 -7.10
CA ALA A 35 -7.31 -7.17 -6.06
C ALA A 35 -7.68 -6.22 -4.91
N SER A 36 -8.12 -5.01 -5.22
CA SER A 36 -8.58 -4.02 -4.23
C SER A 36 -9.74 -4.58 -3.40
N ASP A 37 -10.75 -5.18 -4.03
CA ASP A 37 -11.87 -5.82 -3.33
C ASP A 37 -11.41 -6.99 -2.43
N THR A 38 -10.45 -7.78 -2.90
CA THR A 38 -9.89 -8.92 -2.16
C THR A 38 -9.14 -8.43 -0.91
N ILE A 39 -8.30 -7.41 -1.06
CA ILE A 39 -7.55 -6.79 0.03
C ILE A 39 -8.52 -6.15 1.03
N SER A 40 -9.49 -5.37 0.55
CA SER A 40 -10.51 -4.75 1.40
C SER A 40 -11.24 -5.78 2.26
N LYS A 41 -11.72 -6.87 1.66
CA LYS A 41 -12.41 -7.96 2.39
C LYS A 41 -11.51 -8.61 3.44
N ALA A 42 -10.27 -8.96 3.07
CA ALA A 42 -9.31 -9.59 3.99
C ALA A 42 -8.98 -8.67 5.17
N THR A 43 -8.68 -7.40 4.91
CA THR A 43 -8.32 -6.42 5.93
C THR A 43 -9.49 -6.10 6.86
N ARG A 44 -10.71 -5.91 6.32
CA ARG A 44 -11.92 -5.68 7.12
C ARG A 44 -12.26 -6.87 8.02
N LEU A 45 -11.99 -8.10 7.56
CA LEU A 45 -12.15 -9.31 8.38
C LEU A 45 -11.20 -9.31 9.58
N VAL A 46 -9.93 -8.99 9.35
CA VAL A 46 -8.91 -8.89 10.42
C VAL A 46 -9.33 -7.82 11.42
N ILE A 47 -9.59 -6.60 10.96
CA ILE A 47 -9.97 -5.47 11.83
C ILE A 47 -11.26 -5.78 12.60
N GLY A 48 -12.30 -6.29 11.93
CA GLY A 48 -13.57 -6.57 12.57
C GLY A 48 -13.50 -7.64 13.67
N ARG A 49 -12.59 -8.62 13.52
CA ARG A 49 -12.34 -9.63 14.54
C ARG A 49 -11.45 -9.11 15.67
N SER A 50 -10.47 -8.29 15.35
CA SER A 50 -9.56 -7.70 16.32
C SER A 50 -10.28 -6.70 17.21
N ALA A 51 -10.95 -5.72 16.62
CA ALA A 51 -11.63 -4.64 17.35
C ALA A 51 -12.69 -5.12 18.37
N ARG A 52 -13.31 -6.29 18.12
CA ARG A 52 -14.30 -6.86 19.05
C ARG A 52 -13.69 -7.50 20.30
N LYS A 53 -12.39 -7.77 20.29
CA LYS A 53 -11.68 -8.52 21.34
C LYS A 53 -10.63 -7.69 22.05
N MET A 54 -10.42 -6.45 21.63
CA MET A 54 -9.45 -5.55 22.25
C MET A 54 -9.97 -5.06 23.59
N ASP A 55 -9.13 -5.17 24.61
CA ASP A 55 -9.34 -4.55 25.91
C ASP A 55 -8.95 -3.05 25.88
N LEU A 56 -9.02 -2.39 27.02
CA LEU A 56 -8.75 -0.94 27.14
C LEU A 56 -7.28 -0.63 26.83
N GLU A 57 -6.34 -1.43 27.31
CA GLU A 57 -4.90 -1.23 27.09
C GLU A 57 -4.52 -1.43 25.62
N GLN A 58 -5.09 -2.45 24.98
CA GLN A 58 -4.92 -2.67 23.54
C GLN A 58 -5.50 -1.54 22.69
N ASN A 59 -6.65 -0.99 23.08
CA ASN A 59 -7.24 0.16 22.40
C ASN A 59 -6.35 1.41 22.55
N LYS A 60 -5.78 1.63 23.74
CA LYS A 60 -4.83 2.72 23.98
C LYS A 60 -3.56 2.56 23.14
N ALA A 61 -2.94 1.38 23.16
CA ALA A 61 -1.77 1.07 22.33
C ALA A 61 -2.05 1.24 20.84
N ALA A 62 -3.23 0.86 20.36
CA ALA A 62 -3.63 1.09 18.96
C ALA A 62 -3.75 2.58 18.63
N ALA A 63 -4.29 3.39 19.55
CA ALA A 63 -4.39 4.84 19.36
C ALA A 63 -3.01 5.50 19.34
N GLU A 64 -2.12 5.13 20.25
CA GLU A 64 -0.73 5.61 20.31
C GLU A 64 0.02 5.24 19.01
N TYR A 65 -0.18 4.03 18.50
CA TYR A 65 0.42 3.61 17.23
C TYR A 65 -0.11 4.43 16.03
N MET A 66 -1.40 4.72 16.01
CA MET A 66 -1.96 5.59 14.96
C MET A 66 -1.37 7.00 15.03
N ASP A 67 -1.09 7.51 16.22
CA ASP A 67 -0.42 8.82 16.40
C ASP A 67 1.03 8.79 15.91
N GLU A 68 1.73 7.64 16.00
CA GLU A 68 3.09 7.47 15.49
C GLU A 68 3.16 7.57 13.95
N ILE A 69 2.18 6.99 13.24
CA ILE A 69 2.20 6.88 11.77
C ILE A 69 1.41 7.97 11.05
N ARG A 70 0.73 8.86 11.77
CA ARG A 70 0.03 10.01 11.18
C ARG A 70 0.87 11.28 11.29
N PHE A 71 0.70 12.19 10.36
CA PHE A 71 1.26 13.54 10.43
C PHE A 71 0.34 14.54 9.70
N PRO A 72 0.36 15.81 10.09
CA PRO A 72 -0.47 16.84 9.46
C PRO A 72 -0.02 17.09 8.03
N GLY A 73 -0.99 17.20 7.13
CA GLY A 73 -0.74 17.70 5.79
C GLY A 73 -0.41 19.20 5.78
N PRO A 74 -0.07 19.75 4.60
CA PRO A 74 0.06 21.20 4.44
C PRO A 74 -1.22 21.87 4.98
N ASP A 75 -1.08 22.99 5.63
CA ASP A 75 -2.20 23.79 6.19
C ASP A 75 -2.99 23.13 7.32
N HIS A 76 -2.57 21.97 7.83
CA HIS A 76 -3.27 21.19 8.87
C HIS A 76 -4.74 20.85 8.54
N ALA A 77 -5.13 20.90 7.27
CA ALA A 77 -6.51 20.68 6.83
C ALA A 77 -6.89 19.17 6.88
N TYR A 78 -5.90 18.28 6.80
CA TYR A 78 -6.04 16.83 6.81
C TYR A 78 -4.81 16.15 7.39
N TRP A 79 -4.93 14.86 7.66
CA TRP A 79 -3.86 14.04 8.19
C TRP A 79 -3.46 12.99 7.17
N TYR A 80 -2.18 12.86 6.92
CA TYR A 80 -1.63 11.71 6.22
C TYR A 80 -1.39 10.56 7.18
N VAL A 81 -1.54 9.34 6.69
CA VAL A 81 -1.02 8.13 7.32
C VAL A 81 0.06 7.58 6.42
N ALA A 82 1.27 7.49 6.93
CA ALA A 82 2.42 7.05 6.17
C ALA A 82 3.28 6.06 6.95
N PHE A 83 4.14 5.37 6.25
CA PHE A 83 5.15 4.50 6.81
C PHE A 83 6.52 4.83 6.23
N PRO A 84 7.59 4.69 7.03
CA PRO A 84 8.93 4.89 6.53
C PRO A 84 9.32 3.76 5.58
N ILE A 85 10.03 4.12 4.53
CA ILE A 85 10.73 3.20 3.64
C ILE A 85 12.24 3.42 3.79
N SER A 86 13.04 2.43 3.44
CA SER A 86 14.49 2.56 3.51
C SER A 86 15.02 3.56 2.46
N ASP A 87 16.15 4.21 2.75
CA ASP A 87 16.79 5.13 1.80
C ASP A 87 17.05 4.50 0.42
N PRO A 88 17.52 3.22 0.32
CA PRO A 88 17.67 2.57 -0.97
C PRO A 88 16.34 2.43 -1.72
N LEU A 89 15.26 2.06 -1.04
CA LEU A 89 13.94 1.92 -1.67
C LEU A 89 13.39 3.29 -2.10
N ALA A 90 13.58 4.32 -1.30
CA ALA A 90 13.21 5.68 -1.66
C ALA A 90 14.00 6.20 -2.87
N ALA A 91 15.31 5.95 -2.91
CA ALA A 91 16.17 6.30 -4.05
C ALA A 91 15.76 5.55 -5.32
N GLN A 92 15.43 4.27 -5.23
CA GLN A 92 14.92 3.47 -6.35
C GLN A 92 13.65 4.09 -6.95
N GLY A 93 12.68 4.47 -6.12
CA GLY A 93 11.44 5.10 -6.59
C GLY A 93 11.67 6.44 -7.28
N ARG A 94 12.60 7.26 -6.77
CA ARG A 94 13.00 8.52 -7.44
C ARG A 94 13.69 8.25 -8.76
N GLY A 95 14.68 7.35 -8.79
CA GLY A 95 15.41 6.99 -10.00
C GLY A 95 14.51 6.43 -11.11
N LEU A 96 13.48 5.65 -10.75
CA LEU A 96 12.50 5.17 -11.73
C LEU A 96 11.72 6.30 -12.39
N ALA A 97 11.34 7.32 -11.63
CA ALA A 97 10.65 8.47 -12.19
C ALA A 97 11.58 9.30 -13.07
N ASP A 98 12.82 9.54 -12.64
CA ASP A 98 13.83 10.26 -13.45
C ASP A 98 14.10 9.51 -14.77
N MET A 99 14.29 8.17 -14.73
CA MET A 99 14.45 7.35 -15.93
C MET A 99 13.25 7.44 -16.87
N ALA A 100 12.03 7.41 -16.32
CA ALA A 100 10.81 7.51 -17.12
C ALA A 100 10.67 8.90 -17.78
N GLU A 101 11.00 9.98 -17.05
CA GLU A 101 11.02 11.35 -17.57
C GLU A 101 12.06 11.53 -18.68
N ASP A 102 13.19 10.83 -18.60
CA ASP A 102 14.21 10.77 -19.64
C ASP A 102 13.85 9.84 -20.82
N GLY A 103 12.66 9.25 -20.83
CA GLY A 103 12.17 8.36 -21.87
C GLY A 103 12.66 6.91 -21.77
N THR A 104 13.29 6.52 -20.66
CA THR A 104 13.73 5.13 -20.43
C THR A 104 12.57 4.31 -19.87
N THR A 105 11.85 3.62 -20.76
CA THR A 105 10.64 2.85 -20.45
C THR A 105 10.73 1.38 -20.88
N ASN A 106 11.93 0.86 -21.03
CA ASN A 106 12.19 -0.50 -21.52
C ASN A 106 11.81 -1.60 -20.50
N ALA A 107 11.97 -2.86 -20.90
CA ALA A 107 11.63 -4.01 -20.04
C ALA A 107 12.38 -3.99 -18.70
N ALA A 108 13.67 -3.59 -18.70
CA ALA A 108 14.46 -3.53 -17.48
C ALA A 108 13.91 -2.49 -16.49
N ALA A 109 13.50 -1.31 -16.98
CA ALA A 109 12.86 -0.30 -16.15
C ALA A 109 11.52 -0.80 -15.57
N ARG A 110 10.73 -1.56 -16.33
CA ARG A 110 9.50 -2.18 -15.85
C ARG A 110 9.76 -3.24 -14.79
N ASP A 111 10.78 -4.07 -14.96
CA ASP A 111 11.20 -5.07 -13.97
C ASP A 111 11.66 -4.40 -12.67
N GLU A 112 12.39 -3.29 -12.77
CA GLU A 112 12.80 -2.50 -11.62
C GLU A 112 11.60 -1.88 -10.90
N MET A 113 10.61 -1.38 -11.62
CA MET A 113 9.36 -0.87 -11.04
C MET A 113 8.56 -1.97 -10.34
N VAL A 114 8.53 -3.19 -10.89
CA VAL A 114 7.93 -4.36 -10.21
C VAL A 114 8.64 -4.63 -8.89
N ALA A 115 9.98 -4.62 -8.88
CA ALA A 115 10.76 -4.83 -7.65
C ALA A 115 10.51 -3.73 -6.61
N TYR A 116 10.50 -2.47 -7.04
CA TYR A 116 10.18 -1.32 -6.20
C TYR A 116 8.80 -1.44 -5.55
N LEU A 117 7.75 -1.66 -6.33
CA LEU A 117 6.38 -1.74 -5.83
C LEU A 117 6.14 -2.94 -4.90
N ARG A 118 6.85 -4.04 -5.11
CA ARG A 118 6.86 -5.16 -4.17
C ARG A 118 7.52 -4.76 -2.85
N GLY A 119 8.66 -4.06 -2.90
CA GLY A 119 9.32 -3.53 -1.71
C GLY A 119 8.43 -2.59 -0.91
N VAL A 120 7.76 -1.65 -1.59
CA VAL A 120 6.78 -0.75 -0.96
C VAL A 120 5.61 -1.53 -0.35
N THR A 121 5.11 -2.57 -1.04
CA THR A 121 4.05 -3.45 -0.52
C THR A 121 4.49 -4.16 0.76
N ASP A 122 5.70 -4.69 0.82
CA ASP A 122 6.20 -5.39 2.00
C ASP A 122 6.39 -4.43 3.19
N GLU A 123 6.87 -3.21 2.97
CA GLU A 123 6.92 -2.19 4.03
C GLU A 123 5.50 -1.77 4.48
N ALA A 124 4.56 -1.59 3.57
CA ALA A 124 3.17 -1.32 3.93
C ALA A 124 2.58 -2.43 4.80
N LEU A 125 2.78 -3.70 4.43
CA LEU A 125 2.31 -4.85 5.22
C LEU A 125 2.96 -4.91 6.60
N LYS A 126 4.25 -4.61 6.69
CA LYS A 126 4.98 -4.54 7.96
C LYS A 126 4.39 -3.47 8.88
N TRP A 127 4.15 -2.26 8.37
CA TRP A 127 3.67 -1.14 9.15
C TRP A 127 2.16 -1.19 9.42
N TYR A 128 1.35 -1.58 8.47
CA TYR A 128 -0.12 -1.56 8.64
C TYR A 128 -0.70 -2.85 9.24
N PHE A 129 0.07 -3.95 9.25
CA PHE A 129 -0.38 -5.24 9.78
C PHE A 129 0.58 -5.82 10.83
N ASN A 130 1.83 -6.12 10.46
CA ASN A 130 2.71 -6.93 11.32
C ASN A 130 3.03 -6.22 12.63
N LYS A 131 3.36 -4.92 12.59
CA LYS A 131 3.63 -4.12 13.79
C LYS A 131 2.41 -4.01 14.71
N PRO A 132 1.21 -3.59 14.23
CA PRO A 132 0.01 -3.58 15.06
C PRO A 132 -0.35 -4.95 15.64
N ILE A 133 -0.22 -6.03 14.86
CA ILE A 133 -0.49 -7.40 15.33
C ILE A 133 0.45 -7.77 16.48
N ALA A 134 1.74 -7.43 16.36
CA ALA A 134 2.73 -7.68 17.40
C ALA A 134 2.47 -6.82 18.64
N LEU A 135 2.18 -5.54 18.46
CA LEU A 135 1.90 -4.58 19.53
C LEU A 135 0.67 -4.97 20.35
N LEU A 136 -0.39 -5.41 19.69
CA LEU A 136 -1.66 -5.75 20.33
C LEU A 136 -1.67 -7.13 20.99
N GLY A 137 -0.60 -7.92 20.84
CA GLY A 137 -0.45 -9.18 21.55
C GLY A 137 -1.56 -10.20 21.28
N PHE A 138 -2.05 -10.28 20.04
CA PHE A 138 -3.15 -11.18 19.69
C PHE A 138 -2.88 -12.63 20.06
N GLY A 139 -3.89 -13.30 20.64
CA GLY A 139 -3.85 -14.72 20.90
C GLY A 139 -3.76 -15.56 19.60
N PRO A 140 -3.44 -16.88 19.71
CA PRO A 140 -3.09 -17.72 18.54
C PRO A 140 -4.14 -17.73 17.43
N ILE A 141 -5.42 -17.74 17.78
CA ILE A 141 -6.52 -17.78 16.79
C ILE A 141 -6.57 -16.47 15.99
N LEU A 142 -6.48 -15.34 16.67
CA LEU A 142 -6.56 -14.04 16.02
C LEU A 142 -5.30 -13.74 15.20
N ARG A 143 -4.13 -14.15 15.70
CA ARG A 143 -2.87 -14.10 14.96
C ARG A 143 -2.97 -14.88 13.65
N LYS A 144 -3.49 -16.11 13.66
CA LYS A 144 -3.68 -16.91 12.44
C LYS A 144 -4.61 -16.22 11.43
N VAL A 145 -5.68 -15.56 11.89
CA VAL A 145 -6.56 -14.78 11.00
C VAL A 145 -5.81 -13.59 10.39
N ALA A 146 -4.99 -12.91 11.18
CA ALA A 146 -4.19 -11.80 10.71
C ALA A 146 -3.12 -12.24 9.70
N ASP A 147 -2.43 -13.36 9.95
CA ASP A 147 -1.44 -13.94 9.02
C ASP A 147 -2.06 -14.28 7.66
N VAL A 148 -3.26 -14.90 7.66
CA VAL A 148 -4.02 -15.16 6.42
C VAL A 148 -4.38 -13.86 5.71
N GLY A 149 -4.76 -12.82 6.44
CA GLY A 149 -5.05 -11.50 5.88
C GLY A 149 -3.83 -10.87 5.22
N VAL A 150 -2.67 -10.91 5.88
CA VAL A 150 -1.38 -10.42 5.35
C VAL A 150 -1.00 -11.16 4.07
N ASP A 151 -1.04 -12.50 4.09
CA ASP A 151 -0.72 -13.32 2.92
C ASP A 151 -1.66 -13.08 1.75
N THR A 152 -2.96 -12.93 2.02
CA THR A 152 -3.96 -12.62 0.99
C THR A 152 -3.69 -11.27 0.37
N THR A 153 -3.40 -10.25 1.18
CA THR A 153 -3.07 -8.89 0.72
C THR A 153 -1.80 -8.91 -0.13
N ARG A 154 -0.72 -9.56 0.35
CA ARG A 154 0.53 -9.69 -0.41
C ARG A 154 0.31 -10.33 -1.78
N ARG A 155 -0.38 -11.48 -1.83
CA ARG A 155 -0.63 -12.21 -3.08
C ARG A 155 -1.47 -11.39 -4.06
N ALA A 156 -2.50 -10.69 -3.59
CA ALA A 156 -3.33 -9.84 -4.42
C ALA A 156 -2.53 -8.66 -4.99
N SER A 157 -1.76 -7.95 -4.14
CA SER A 157 -0.90 -6.85 -4.57
C SER A 157 0.15 -7.29 -5.59
N TYR A 158 0.89 -8.35 -5.29
CA TYR A 158 1.90 -8.90 -6.20
C TYR A 158 1.28 -9.40 -7.51
N GLY A 159 0.08 -9.98 -7.45
CA GLY A 159 -0.64 -10.42 -8.63
C GLY A 159 -0.96 -9.27 -9.60
N VAL A 160 -1.37 -8.12 -9.08
CA VAL A 160 -1.59 -6.91 -9.89
C VAL A 160 -0.25 -6.36 -10.40
N ILE A 161 0.71 -6.15 -9.52
CA ILE A 161 2.02 -5.58 -9.88
C ILE A 161 2.64 -6.38 -11.03
N ASN A 162 2.70 -7.71 -10.90
CA ASN A 162 3.32 -8.58 -11.89
C ASN A 162 2.57 -8.67 -13.22
N LYS A 163 1.27 -8.40 -13.23
CA LYS A 163 0.46 -8.50 -14.44
C LYS A 163 0.23 -7.15 -15.11
N VAL A 164 0.25 -6.07 -14.36
CA VAL A 164 -0.05 -4.73 -14.90
C VAL A 164 1.24 -4.03 -15.33
N ILE A 165 2.22 -3.94 -14.45
CA ILE A 165 3.42 -3.13 -14.69
C ILE A 165 4.20 -3.55 -15.96
N PRO A 166 4.48 -4.85 -16.23
CA PRO A 166 5.18 -5.23 -17.44
C PRO A 166 4.43 -4.92 -18.74
N ASN A 167 3.12 -4.71 -18.66
CA ASN A 167 2.24 -4.49 -19.80
C ASN A 167 1.77 -3.02 -19.93
N LEU A 168 2.35 -2.10 -19.16
CA LEU A 168 2.12 -0.67 -19.37
C LEU A 168 2.77 -0.22 -20.68
N ASP A 169 2.12 0.68 -21.43
CA ASP A 169 2.82 1.42 -22.47
C ASP A 169 3.74 2.48 -21.86
N ASP A 170 4.47 3.21 -22.70
CA ASP A 170 5.49 4.15 -22.23
C ASP A 170 4.88 5.34 -21.47
N GLU A 171 3.75 5.84 -21.92
CA GLU A 171 3.05 6.94 -21.27
C GLU A 171 2.46 6.50 -19.92
N GLN A 172 1.85 5.33 -19.87
CA GLN A 172 1.31 4.71 -18.64
C GLN A 172 2.42 4.45 -17.62
N PHE A 173 3.59 3.99 -18.08
CA PHE A 173 4.75 3.78 -17.23
C PHE A 173 5.24 5.10 -16.61
N LEU A 174 5.42 6.14 -17.44
CA LEU A 174 5.81 7.48 -16.99
C LEU A 174 4.83 8.03 -15.94
N GLN A 175 3.54 8.02 -16.24
CA GLN A 175 2.51 8.51 -15.33
C GLN A 175 2.52 7.76 -13.99
N SER A 176 2.69 6.44 -14.03
CA SER A 176 2.77 5.61 -12.83
C SER A 176 4.03 5.91 -12.01
N ALA A 177 5.21 6.03 -12.65
CA ALA A 177 6.47 6.31 -11.98
C ALA A 177 6.45 7.67 -11.28
N VAL A 178 5.98 8.71 -11.97
CA VAL A 178 5.82 10.06 -11.42
C VAL A 178 4.82 10.08 -10.26
N TYR A 179 3.71 9.37 -10.40
CA TYR A 179 2.72 9.25 -9.33
C TYR A 179 3.32 8.64 -8.06
N TYR A 180 4.00 7.49 -8.15
CA TYR A 180 4.58 6.85 -6.97
C TYR A 180 5.73 7.66 -6.36
N ARG A 181 6.49 8.43 -7.16
CA ARG A 181 7.44 9.42 -6.63
C ARG A 181 6.74 10.50 -5.82
N SER A 182 5.61 11.01 -6.29
CA SER A 182 4.85 12.07 -5.60
C SER A 182 4.27 11.65 -4.25
N MET A 183 4.14 10.33 -4.01
CA MET A 183 3.73 9.78 -2.71
C MET A 183 4.86 9.74 -1.69
N GLN A 184 6.12 9.92 -2.10
CA GLN A 184 7.25 9.99 -1.20
C GLN A 184 7.33 11.39 -0.58
N ILE A 185 7.36 11.43 0.74
CA ILE A 185 7.51 12.66 1.51
C ILE A 185 8.73 12.54 2.41
N THR A 186 9.42 13.63 2.62
CA THR A 186 10.52 13.74 3.59
C THR A 186 9.98 14.43 4.84
N ARG A 187 10.22 13.80 6.00
CA ARG A 187 9.96 14.41 7.32
C ARG A 187 11.11 15.29 7.73
#